data_5f3dfc154c7a43f2fed9c6e1d64a7d70
#
_entry.id   5f3dfc154c7a43f2fed9c6e1d64a7d70
#
_cell.length_a   1.000
_cell.length_b   1.000
_cell.length_c   1.000
_cell.angle_alpha   90.00
_cell.angle_beta   90.00
_cell.angle_gamma   90.00
#
_symmetry.space_group_name_H-M   'P 1'
#
loop_
_entity.id
_entity.type
_entity.pdbx_description
1 polymer ?
#
loop_
_entity_poly.entity_id
_entity_poly.type
_entity_poly.pdbx_seq_one_letter_code
_entity_poly.pdbx_strand_id
1 'polypeptide(L)'
;ETGLRFRLQVESAHLHGQAVRVPQYMDVGWYGGAGGAGVGAAADAGSAPAAASAPALFAVNRLPAEVQAGERWQMTLRPKAPHGSLNPHGFDYELWLWEQGVQATAYVRATAKDPEPVRLGQTWTHPVDLARQVVRARLSTRLADHPSAGMLAALAVGDQKAIERADWDVFRATGVSHLVSISGLHITMFAWVAAWLVGGLWRRSARLCLALPAPHAALAGGVLLATAYAVFSG
;
A
#
# COMPACT_ATOMS: atom_id res chain seq x y z
N GLU A 1 -14.60 -2.92 -12.48
CA GLU A 1 -13.30 -2.56 -13.09
C GLU A 1 -12.18 -3.19 -12.27
N THR A 2 -11.52 -4.19 -12.83
CA THR A 2 -10.37 -4.83 -12.20
C THR A 2 -9.13 -3.99 -12.49
N GLY A 3 -8.77 -3.13 -11.55
CA GLY A 3 -7.56 -2.33 -11.62
C GLY A 3 -6.64 -2.61 -10.45
N LEU A 4 -5.34 -2.68 -10.71
CA LEU A 4 -4.29 -2.82 -9.71
C LEU A 4 -3.48 -1.51 -9.66
N ARG A 5 -3.19 -1.01 -8.45
CA ARG A 5 -2.26 0.12 -8.25
C ARG A 5 -1.13 -0.32 -7.36
N PHE A 6 0.09 0.02 -7.74
CA PHE A 6 1.29 -0.31 -7.00
C PHE A 6 2.37 0.75 -7.20
N ARG A 7 3.31 0.83 -6.27
CA ARG A 7 4.49 1.67 -6.39
C ARG A 7 5.62 0.88 -7.05
N LEU A 8 6.21 1.44 -8.09
CA LEU A 8 7.32 0.87 -8.82
C LEU A 8 8.59 1.66 -8.53
N GLN A 9 9.65 0.95 -8.14
CA GLN A 9 11.01 1.48 -8.16
C GLN A 9 11.66 1.12 -9.49
N VAL A 10 12.04 2.14 -10.25
CA VAL A 10 12.63 1.95 -11.58
C VAL A 10 14.12 1.67 -11.45
N GLU A 11 14.58 0.54 -11.98
CA GLU A 11 16.00 0.18 -12.06
C GLU A 11 16.62 0.66 -13.39
N SER A 12 15.88 0.53 -14.48
CA SER A 12 16.29 0.98 -15.81
C SER A 12 15.08 1.31 -16.68
N ALA A 13 15.24 2.26 -17.58
CA ALA A 13 14.20 2.61 -18.55
C ALA A 13 14.82 2.82 -19.93
N HIS A 14 14.12 2.34 -20.96
CA HIS A 14 14.54 2.47 -22.34
C HIS A 14 13.38 2.99 -23.18
N LEU A 15 13.68 3.91 -24.09
CA LEU A 15 12.75 4.41 -25.10
C LEU A 15 13.37 4.20 -26.48
N HIS A 16 12.72 3.42 -27.33
CA HIS A 16 13.22 3.05 -28.66
C HIS A 16 14.65 2.47 -28.63
N GLY A 17 14.97 1.66 -27.62
CA GLY A 17 16.28 1.04 -27.43
C GLY A 17 17.35 1.93 -26.78
N GLN A 18 17.07 3.21 -26.55
CA GLN A 18 17.98 4.13 -25.87
C GLN A 18 17.63 4.25 -24.40
N ALA A 19 18.65 4.25 -23.53
CA ALA A 19 18.46 4.46 -22.10
C ALA A 19 17.98 5.89 -21.83
N VAL A 20 16.91 6.02 -21.06
CA VAL A 20 16.34 7.32 -20.70
C VAL A 20 16.31 7.47 -19.17
N ARG A 21 16.47 8.71 -18.70
CA ARG A 21 16.32 9.03 -17.29
C ARG A 21 14.86 9.26 -16.98
N VAL A 22 14.37 8.54 -15.97
CA VAL A 22 13.02 8.65 -15.43
C VAL A 22 13.09 8.75 -13.92
N PRO A 23 12.05 9.23 -13.23
CA PRO A 23 11.99 9.24 -11.78
C PRO A 23 12.16 7.84 -11.20
N GLN A 24 12.84 7.76 -10.05
CA GLN A 24 13.14 6.49 -9.38
C GLN A 24 11.87 5.80 -8.86
N TYR A 25 10.89 6.57 -8.38
CA TYR A 25 9.62 6.04 -7.88
C TYR A 25 8.46 6.57 -8.70
N MET A 26 7.61 5.66 -9.12
CA MET A 26 6.39 5.95 -9.86
C MET A 26 5.20 5.21 -9.23
N ASP A 27 4.06 5.86 -9.15
CA ASP A 27 2.80 5.20 -8.86
C ASP A 27 2.18 4.70 -10.17
N VAL A 28 2.03 3.39 -10.28
CA VAL A 28 1.61 2.72 -11.52
C VAL A 28 0.23 2.13 -11.36
N GLY A 29 -0.65 2.43 -12.31
CA GLY A 29 -1.95 1.78 -12.47
C GLY A 29 -1.91 0.74 -13.59
N TRP A 30 -2.44 -0.43 -13.33
CA TRP A 30 -2.67 -1.46 -14.35
C TRP A 30 -4.16 -1.79 -14.39
N TYR A 31 -4.81 -1.44 -15.47
CA TYR A 31 -6.26 -1.61 -15.66
C TYR A 31 -6.51 -2.52 -16.86
N GLY A 32 -7.35 -3.53 -16.66
CA GLY A 32 -7.82 -4.39 -17.74
C GLY A 32 -9.13 -3.87 -18.34
N GLY A 33 -9.37 -4.17 -19.63
CA GLY A 33 -10.60 -3.81 -20.36
C GLY A 33 -10.49 -2.60 -21.28
N ALA A 34 -11.58 -2.21 -21.91
CA ALA A 34 -11.66 -1.18 -22.95
C ALA A 34 -11.51 0.27 -22.45
N GLY A 35 -11.20 0.49 -21.18
CA GLY A 35 -11.18 1.81 -20.55
C GLY A 35 -9.84 2.32 -20.03
N GLY A 36 -8.72 1.68 -20.37
CA GLY A 36 -7.40 1.94 -19.77
C GLY A 36 -6.70 3.26 -20.11
N ALA A 37 -7.35 4.18 -20.80
CA ALA A 37 -6.74 5.43 -21.19
C ALA A 37 -7.51 6.62 -20.60
N GLY A 38 -7.40 6.88 -19.32
CA GLY A 38 -7.94 8.16 -18.85
C GLY A 38 -8.42 8.30 -17.41
N VAL A 39 -8.00 7.46 -16.47
CA VAL A 39 -8.34 7.72 -15.06
C VAL A 39 -7.07 7.96 -14.25
N GLY A 40 -6.48 9.09 -14.47
CA GLY A 40 -5.55 9.73 -13.56
C GLY A 40 -6.21 10.98 -13.01
N ALA A 41 -7.32 10.85 -12.30
CA ALA A 41 -7.88 11.94 -11.55
C ALA A 41 -8.64 11.39 -10.35
N ALA A 42 -8.25 11.87 -9.18
CA ALA A 42 -8.99 11.98 -7.94
C ALA A 42 -10.35 11.23 -7.90
N ALA A 43 -10.47 10.32 -6.98
CA ALA A 43 -11.76 9.90 -6.48
C ALA A 43 -12.45 11.10 -5.84
N ASP A 44 -13.20 11.85 -6.65
CA ASP A 44 -14.22 12.76 -6.14
C ASP A 44 -15.58 12.09 -6.33
N ALA A 45 -16.25 11.88 -5.23
CA ALA A 45 -17.57 11.31 -5.16
C ALA A 45 -18.58 12.32 -5.71
N GLY A 46 -19.23 12.00 -6.79
CA GLY A 46 -20.40 12.73 -7.22
C GLY A 46 -20.53 12.90 -8.73
N SER A 47 -21.47 12.16 -9.27
CA SER A 47 -22.03 12.23 -10.62
C SER A 47 -21.38 11.35 -11.70
N ALA A 48 -22.10 10.28 -12.01
CA ALA A 48 -21.92 9.51 -13.23
C ALA A 48 -22.36 10.34 -14.44
N PRO A 49 -21.53 10.51 -15.48
CA PRO A 49 -22.05 10.89 -16.79
C PRO A 49 -22.41 9.63 -17.56
N ALA A 50 -23.56 9.73 -18.22
CA ALA A 50 -24.17 8.76 -19.10
C ALA A 50 -23.18 8.17 -20.11
N ALA A 51 -23.36 6.86 -20.39
CA ALA A 51 -22.66 6.10 -21.40
C ALA A 51 -22.79 6.75 -22.77
N ALA A 52 -21.76 7.49 -23.19
CA ALA A 52 -21.54 7.78 -24.58
C ALA A 52 -20.71 6.64 -25.15
N SER A 53 -21.28 5.89 -26.09
CA SER A 53 -20.64 4.88 -26.91
C SER A 53 -19.45 5.47 -27.65
N ALA A 54 -18.27 5.35 -27.11
CA ALA A 54 -17.01 5.72 -27.77
C ALA A 54 -16.66 4.64 -28.80
N PRO A 55 -16.20 5.02 -29.99
CA PRO A 55 -15.85 4.07 -31.05
C PRO A 55 -14.70 3.16 -30.63
N ALA A 56 -14.72 1.93 -31.15
CA ALA A 56 -13.80 0.82 -30.88
C ALA A 56 -12.33 1.07 -31.28
N LEU A 57 -11.79 2.25 -31.01
CA LEU A 57 -10.39 2.64 -31.23
C LEU A 57 -9.46 2.35 -30.06
N PHE A 58 -10.01 1.87 -28.93
CA PHE A 58 -9.20 1.55 -27.77
C PHE A 58 -8.90 0.06 -27.77
N ALA A 59 -7.66 -0.28 -28.04
CA ALA A 59 -7.17 -1.63 -27.88
C ALA A 59 -7.43 -2.09 -26.43
N VAL A 60 -8.08 -3.24 -26.26
CA VAL A 60 -8.35 -3.85 -24.97
C VAL A 60 -7.03 -4.15 -24.29
N ASN A 61 -6.83 -3.59 -23.11
CA ASN A 61 -5.64 -3.85 -22.30
C ASN A 61 -5.79 -5.23 -21.62
N ARG A 62 -4.69 -6.00 -21.55
CA ARG A 62 -4.70 -7.29 -20.86
C ARG A 62 -5.00 -7.10 -19.37
N LEU A 63 -5.69 -8.05 -18.78
CA LEU A 63 -5.99 -8.05 -17.35
C LEU A 63 -4.72 -7.95 -16.52
N PRO A 64 -4.76 -7.25 -15.39
CA PRO A 64 -3.63 -7.19 -14.48
C PRO A 64 -3.22 -8.58 -14.02
N ALA A 65 -1.92 -8.85 -14.03
CA ALA A 65 -1.36 -9.99 -13.33
C ALA A 65 -1.37 -9.73 -11.82
N GLU A 66 -1.25 -10.78 -11.03
CA GLU A 66 -1.05 -10.66 -9.60
C GLU A 66 0.39 -10.19 -9.34
N VAL A 67 0.55 -8.91 -8.97
CA VAL A 67 1.85 -8.30 -8.67
C VAL A 67 2.07 -8.31 -7.16
N GLN A 68 3.22 -8.84 -6.74
CA GLN A 68 3.60 -8.92 -5.34
C GLN A 68 4.75 -7.95 -5.00
N ALA A 69 4.81 -7.55 -3.73
CA ALA A 69 5.90 -6.71 -3.25
C ALA A 69 7.24 -7.42 -3.39
N GLY A 70 8.26 -6.68 -3.84
CA GLY A 70 9.61 -7.24 -4.07
C GLY A 70 9.78 -7.99 -5.39
N GLU A 71 8.77 -8.07 -6.24
CA GLU A 71 8.93 -8.64 -7.57
C GLU A 71 9.56 -7.65 -8.54
N ARG A 72 10.38 -8.19 -9.44
CA ARG A 72 10.96 -7.44 -10.56
C ARG A 72 10.17 -7.74 -11.82
N TRP A 73 9.74 -6.68 -12.48
CA TRP A 73 8.93 -6.77 -13.69
C TRP A 73 9.53 -5.95 -14.83
N GLN A 74 9.42 -6.46 -16.02
CA GLN A 74 9.64 -5.70 -17.25
C GLN A 74 8.28 -5.40 -17.86
N MET A 75 7.96 -4.13 -18.03
CA MET A 75 6.66 -3.72 -18.55
C MET A 75 6.76 -2.41 -19.33
N THR A 76 5.86 -2.24 -20.29
CA THR A 76 5.74 -1.00 -21.02
C THR A 76 4.85 -0.03 -20.26
N LEU A 77 5.39 1.13 -19.93
CA LEU A 77 4.70 2.16 -19.16
C LEU A 77 4.47 3.41 -19.99
N ARG A 78 3.39 4.11 -19.69
CA ARG A 78 3.18 5.47 -20.15
C ARG A 78 3.21 6.41 -18.93
N PRO A 79 4.36 7.04 -18.65
CA PRO A 79 4.49 7.97 -17.55
C PRO A 79 3.76 9.29 -17.86
N LYS A 80 3.30 9.93 -16.80
CA LYS A 80 2.72 11.28 -16.82
C LYS A 80 3.26 12.06 -15.62
N ALA A 81 3.44 13.35 -15.77
CA ALA A 81 3.62 14.22 -14.63
C ALA A 81 2.39 14.12 -13.72
N PRO A 82 2.56 14.10 -12.40
CA PRO A 82 1.44 14.18 -11.49
C PRO A 82 0.63 15.43 -11.78
N HIS A 83 -0.69 15.30 -11.77
CA HIS A 83 -1.58 16.44 -11.95
C HIS A 83 -2.78 16.28 -11.05
N GLY A 84 -3.02 17.25 -10.19
CA GLY A 84 -4.11 17.30 -9.25
C GLY A 84 -5.07 18.44 -9.54
N SER A 85 -6.25 18.39 -8.95
CA SER A 85 -7.20 19.51 -8.98
C SER A 85 -6.81 20.51 -7.89
N LEU A 86 -6.54 21.74 -8.28
CA LEU A 86 -6.25 22.85 -7.36
C LEU A 86 -7.57 23.53 -6.95
N ASN A 87 -8.32 22.89 -6.07
CA ASN A 87 -9.51 23.50 -5.47
C ASN A 87 -9.10 24.25 -4.19
N PRO A 88 -9.65 25.47 -3.95
CA PRO A 88 -9.44 26.17 -2.69
C PRO A 88 -9.82 25.27 -1.50
N HIS A 89 -8.91 25.13 -0.56
CA HIS A 89 -9.05 24.23 0.61
C HIS A 89 -9.20 22.73 0.29
N GLY A 90 -8.96 22.32 -0.96
CA GLY A 90 -8.97 20.91 -1.37
C GLY A 90 -7.67 20.20 -1.03
N PHE A 91 -7.68 18.87 -1.19
CA PHE A 91 -6.49 18.03 -1.03
C PHE A 91 -5.52 18.29 -2.18
N ASP A 92 -4.28 18.67 -1.86
CA ASP A 92 -3.20 18.84 -2.83
C ASP A 92 -2.54 17.49 -3.12
N TYR A 93 -2.95 16.88 -4.23
CA TYR A 93 -2.45 15.57 -4.65
C TYR A 93 -0.99 15.61 -5.12
N GLU A 94 -0.56 16.70 -5.73
CA GLU A 94 0.82 16.85 -6.22
C GLU A 94 1.79 16.98 -5.06
N LEU A 95 1.46 17.81 -4.07
CA LEU A 95 2.22 17.95 -2.83
C LEU A 95 2.31 16.62 -2.07
N TRP A 96 1.19 15.91 -1.95
CA TRP A 96 1.15 14.61 -1.30
C TRP A 96 2.04 13.57 -1.99
N LEU A 97 2.04 13.52 -3.33
CA LEU A 97 2.94 12.64 -4.08
C LEU A 97 4.40 13.04 -3.90
N TRP A 98 4.67 14.34 -3.89
CA TRP A 98 6.01 14.87 -3.68
C TRP A 98 6.56 14.49 -2.30
N GLU A 99 5.76 14.62 -1.24
CA GLU A 99 6.10 14.17 0.11
C GLU A 99 6.40 12.67 0.19
N GLN A 100 5.71 11.88 -0.65
CA GLN A 100 5.95 10.44 -0.79
C GLN A 100 7.18 10.09 -1.66
N GLY A 101 7.89 11.07 -2.19
CA GLY A 101 9.00 10.88 -3.12
C GLY A 101 8.59 10.37 -4.50
N VAL A 102 7.30 10.44 -4.84
CA VAL A 102 6.75 10.00 -6.14
C VAL A 102 6.69 11.20 -7.08
N GLN A 103 7.52 11.17 -8.12
CA GLN A 103 7.65 12.27 -9.08
C GLN A 103 6.91 12.03 -10.39
N ALA A 104 6.38 10.82 -10.61
CA ALA A 104 5.58 10.50 -11.79
C ALA A 104 4.49 9.49 -11.44
N THR A 105 3.38 9.60 -12.15
CA THR A 105 2.36 8.56 -12.24
C THR A 105 2.47 7.87 -13.59
N ALA A 106 2.14 6.59 -13.67
CA ALA A 106 2.18 5.86 -14.92
C ALA A 106 1.02 4.88 -15.03
N TYR A 107 0.74 4.42 -16.23
CA TYR A 107 -0.12 3.27 -16.42
C TYR A 107 0.55 2.22 -17.32
N VAL A 108 0.24 0.95 -17.05
CA VAL A 108 0.76 -0.17 -17.83
C VAL A 108 0.06 -0.20 -19.18
N ARG A 109 0.87 -0.25 -20.25
CA ARG A 109 0.41 -0.52 -21.59
C ARG A 109 0.60 -2.03 -21.87
N ALA A 110 -0.49 -2.76 -21.91
CA ALA A 110 -0.49 -4.19 -22.17
C ALA A 110 -1.51 -4.53 -23.28
N THR A 111 -1.53 -3.72 -24.33
CA THR A 111 -2.37 -3.96 -25.51
C THR A 111 -1.78 -5.10 -26.35
N ALA A 112 -2.56 -5.62 -27.31
CA ALA A 112 -2.07 -6.69 -28.22
C ALA A 112 -0.83 -6.27 -29.03
N LYS A 113 -0.57 -4.97 -29.17
CA LYS A 113 0.58 -4.41 -29.91
C LYS A 113 1.79 -4.15 -29.01
N ASP A 114 1.62 -4.11 -27.71
CA ASP A 114 2.69 -3.87 -26.76
C ASP A 114 3.29 -5.20 -26.29
N PRO A 115 4.60 -5.22 -25.91
CA PRO A 115 5.20 -6.39 -25.27
C PRO A 115 4.43 -6.79 -24.01
N GLU A 116 4.30 -8.09 -23.77
CA GLU A 116 3.69 -8.57 -22.53
C GLU A 116 4.50 -8.15 -21.32
N PRO A 117 3.84 -7.72 -20.23
CA PRO A 117 4.51 -7.57 -18.95
C PRO A 117 5.08 -8.92 -18.49
N VAL A 118 6.38 -8.97 -18.23
CA VAL A 118 7.08 -10.19 -17.85
C VAL A 118 7.67 -10.06 -16.47
N ARG A 119 7.40 -11.03 -15.61
CA ARG A 119 8.06 -11.14 -14.30
C ARG A 119 9.48 -11.66 -14.49
N LEU A 120 10.47 -10.87 -14.08
CA LEU A 120 11.89 -11.20 -14.19
C LEU A 120 12.43 -11.98 -12.99
N GLY A 121 11.84 -11.76 -11.81
CA GLY A 121 12.28 -12.40 -10.59
C GLY A 121 11.73 -11.73 -9.33
N GLN A 122 12.36 -12.05 -8.20
CA GLN A 122 12.00 -11.51 -6.90
C GLN A 122 13.26 -10.96 -6.21
N THR A 123 13.10 -9.86 -5.48
CA THR A 123 14.17 -9.24 -4.69
C THR A 123 13.79 -9.24 -3.21
N TRP A 124 14.81 -9.18 -2.35
CA TRP A 124 14.62 -9.05 -0.89
C TRP A 124 14.68 -7.59 -0.42
N THR A 125 14.58 -6.63 -1.33
CA THR A 125 14.73 -5.21 -1.01
C THR A 125 13.56 -4.65 -0.21
N HIS A 126 12.38 -5.29 -0.26
CA HIS A 126 11.15 -4.86 0.42
C HIS A 126 10.55 -5.96 1.33
N PRO A 127 11.29 -6.45 2.36
CA PRO A 127 10.83 -7.58 3.16
C PRO A 127 9.61 -7.23 4.02
N VAL A 128 9.49 -5.98 4.47
CA VAL A 128 8.35 -5.51 5.27
C VAL A 128 7.07 -5.49 4.43
N ASP A 129 7.13 -4.96 3.21
CA ASP A 129 5.97 -4.90 2.32
C ASP A 129 5.53 -6.29 1.87
N LEU A 130 6.48 -7.19 1.62
CA LEU A 130 6.19 -8.60 1.35
C LEU A 130 5.51 -9.27 2.56
N ALA A 131 6.02 -9.05 3.77
CA ALA A 131 5.42 -9.59 4.98
C ALA A 131 4.01 -9.05 5.23
N ARG A 132 3.78 -7.73 5.03
CA ARG A 132 2.45 -7.11 5.07
C ARG A 132 1.49 -7.77 4.09
N GLN A 133 1.94 -7.97 2.84
CA GLN A 133 1.12 -8.60 1.81
C GLN A 133 0.74 -10.04 2.16
N VAL A 134 1.69 -10.84 2.68
CA VAL A 134 1.44 -12.21 3.14
C VAL A 134 0.44 -12.24 4.29
N VAL A 135 0.60 -11.36 5.29
CA VAL A 135 -0.35 -11.27 6.42
C VAL A 135 -1.74 -10.85 5.93
N ARG A 136 -1.81 -9.84 5.06
CA ARG A 136 -3.07 -9.40 4.44
C ARG A 136 -3.77 -10.53 3.70
N ALA A 137 -3.04 -11.25 2.82
CA ALA A 137 -3.60 -12.37 2.07
C ALA A 137 -4.11 -13.49 3.00
N ARG A 138 -3.39 -13.80 4.08
CA ARG A 138 -3.85 -14.78 5.07
C ARG A 138 -5.08 -14.32 5.84
N LEU A 139 -5.14 -13.04 6.20
CA LEU A 139 -6.31 -12.47 6.88
C LEU A 139 -7.53 -12.51 5.94
N SER A 140 -7.40 -12.07 4.69
CA SER A 140 -8.50 -12.10 3.72
C SER A 140 -9.00 -13.52 3.45
N THR A 141 -8.09 -14.51 3.36
CA THR A 141 -8.49 -15.91 3.12
C THR A 141 -9.18 -16.53 4.34
N ARG A 142 -8.68 -16.24 5.57
CA ARG A 142 -9.24 -16.84 6.79
C ARG A 142 -10.51 -16.17 7.30
N LEU A 143 -10.69 -14.89 6.94
CA LEU A 143 -11.79 -14.05 7.41
C LEU A 143 -12.67 -13.57 6.25
N ALA A 144 -12.67 -14.28 5.11
CA ALA A 144 -13.37 -13.87 3.89
C ALA A 144 -14.85 -13.51 4.13
N ASP A 145 -15.52 -14.26 5.02
CA ASP A 145 -16.93 -14.08 5.31
C ASP A 145 -17.19 -13.29 6.62
N HIS A 146 -16.14 -12.75 7.24
CA HIS A 146 -16.31 -12.06 8.52
C HIS A 146 -16.40 -10.55 8.31
N PRO A 147 -17.45 -9.87 8.82
CA PRO A 147 -17.67 -8.44 8.60
C PRO A 147 -16.53 -7.55 9.13
N SER A 148 -15.77 -8.04 10.13
CA SER A 148 -14.63 -7.29 10.69
C SER A 148 -13.30 -7.54 9.97
N ALA A 149 -13.26 -8.28 8.86
CA ALA A 149 -12.01 -8.62 8.16
C ALA A 149 -11.23 -7.37 7.73
N GLY A 150 -11.92 -6.39 7.16
CA GLY A 150 -11.32 -5.12 6.75
C GLY A 150 -10.75 -4.32 7.93
N MET A 151 -11.46 -4.27 9.06
CA MET A 151 -10.99 -3.60 10.27
C MET A 151 -9.73 -4.28 10.84
N LEU A 152 -9.71 -5.63 10.88
CA LEU A 152 -8.54 -6.37 11.35
C LEU A 152 -7.32 -6.17 10.43
N ALA A 153 -7.53 -6.11 9.12
CA ALA A 153 -6.46 -5.79 8.16
C ALA A 153 -5.94 -4.36 8.37
N ALA A 154 -6.84 -3.38 8.58
CA ALA A 154 -6.44 -2.01 8.85
C ALA A 154 -5.59 -1.87 10.11
N LEU A 155 -5.97 -2.55 11.20
CA LEU A 155 -5.24 -2.50 12.47
C LEU A 155 -3.96 -3.35 12.49
N ALA A 156 -3.92 -4.45 11.74
CA ALA A 156 -2.75 -5.33 11.74
C ALA A 156 -1.65 -4.86 10.78
N VAL A 157 -2.00 -4.38 9.58
CA VAL A 157 -1.06 -4.05 8.51
C VAL A 157 -1.25 -2.66 7.90
N GLY A 158 -2.08 -1.81 8.53
CA GLY A 158 -2.35 -0.44 8.06
C GLY A 158 -3.23 -0.35 6.81
N ASP A 159 -3.86 -1.44 6.37
CA ASP A 159 -4.64 -1.46 5.15
C ASP A 159 -6.06 -0.90 5.33
N GLN A 160 -6.16 0.41 5.44
CA GLN A 160 -7.45 1.10 5.57
C GLN A 160 -8.36 0.94 4.32
N LYS A 161 -7.79 0.55 3.17
CA LYS A 161 -8.56 0.34 1.95
C LYS A 161 -9.39 -0.95 1.98
N ALA A 162 -9.06 -1.86 2.90
CA ALA A 162 -9.83 -3.08 3.13
C ALA A 162 -11.17 -2.84 3.83
N ILE A 163 -11.38 -1.65 4.41
CA ILE A 163 -12.62 -1.29 5.10
C ILE A 163 -13.64 -0.83 4.07
N GLU A 164 -14.86 -1.37 4.15
CA GLU A 164 -15.96 -0.99 3.27
C GLU A 164 -16.41 0.45 3.49
N ARG A 165 -16.95 1.08 2.43
CA ARG A 165 -17.44 2.46 2.53
C ARG A 165 -18.57 2.62 3.54
N ALA A 166 -19.47 1.64 3.62
CA ALA A 166 -20.57 1.63 4.58
C ALA A 166 -20.07 1.68 6.02
N ASP A 167 -19.01 0.91 6.35
CA ASP A 167 -18.39 0.94 7.67
C ASP A 167 -17.73 2.30 7.95
N TRP A 168 -17.08 2.88 6.96
CA TRP A 168 -16.50 4.22 7.08
C TRP A 168 -17.56 5.29 7.39
N ASP A 169 -18.74 5.20 6.81
CA ASP A 169 -19.84 6.13 7.06
C ASP A 169 -20.35 5.99 8.51
N VAL A 170 -20.45 4.77 9.02
CA VAL A 170 -20.76 4.51 10.43
C VAL A 170 -19.68 5.05 11.36
N PHE A 171 -18.40 4.80 11.05
CA PHE A 171 -17.28 5.29 11.88
C PHE A 171 -17.20 6.82 11.93
N ARG A 172 -17.50 7.49 10.83
CA ARG A 172 -17.58 8.95 10.81
C ARG A 172 -18.78 9.49 11.60
N ALA A 173 -19.94 8.87 11.43
CA ALA A 173 -21.18 9.27 12.13
C ALA A 173 -21.05 9.08 13.66
N THR A 174 -20.32 8.03 14.10
CA THR A 174 -20.10 7.73 15.51
C THR A 174 -18.85 8.40 16.11
N GLY A 175 -18.03 9.09 15.27
CA GLY A 175 -16.81 9.76 15.71
C GLY A 175 -15.65 8.82 16.05
N VAL A 176 -15.75 7.51 15.74
CA VAL A 176 -14.71 6.52 16.07
C VAL A 176 -13.71 6.28 14.92
N SER A 177 -13.82 7.01 13.83
CA SER A 177 -12.94 6.85 12.66
C SER A 177 -11.44 6.95 12.99
N HIS A 178 -11.05 7.75 14.00
CA HIS A 178 -9.68 7.86 14.45
C HIS A 178 -9.16 6.61 15.20
N LEU A 179 -10.05 5.76 15.73
CA LEU A 179 -9.67 4.50 16.39
C LEU A 179 -9.39 3.38 15.39
N VAL A 180 -9.91 3.49 14.18
CA VAL A 180 -9.74 2.50 13.12
C VAL A 180 -8.42 2.70 12.37
N SER A 181 -7.85 3.91 12.44
CA SER A 181 -6.50 4.15 11.97
C SER A 181 -5.50 3.89 13.09
N ILE A 182 -4.31 3.40 12.71
CA ILE A 182 -3.25 3.15 13.68
C ILE A 182 -2.79 4.50 14.25
N SER A 183 -3.06 4.71 15.53
CA SER A 183 -2.73 5.95 16.24
C SER A 183 -1.55 5.75 17.18
N GLY A 184 -0.95 6.85 17.62
CA GLY A 184 0.10 6.83 18.66
C GLY A 184 -0.32 6.08 19.93
N LEU A 185 -1.63 6.09 20.27
CA LEU A 185 -2.16 5.35 21.41
C LEU A 185 -2.01 3.83 21.23
N HIS A 186 -2.28 3.30 20.03
CA HIS A 186 -2.08 1.88 19.73
C HIS A 186 -0.62 1.48 19.88
N ILE A 187 0.30 2.30 19.39
CA ILE A 187 1.76 2.05 19.49
C ILE A 187 2.21 2.08 20.95
N THR A 188 1.77 3.08 21.73
CA THR A 188 2.15 3.19 23.15
C THR A 188 1.56 2.07 23.99
N MET A 189 0.30 1.70 23.78
CA MET A 189 -0.34 0.57 24.44
C MET A 189 0.38 -0.76 24.11
N PHE A 190 0.72 -0.96 22.85
CA PHE A 190 1.49 -2.13 22.41
C PHE A 190 2.88 -2.15 23.08
N ALA A 191 3.58 -0.99 23.12
CA ALA A 191 4.88 -0.87 23.77
C ALA A 191 4.81 -1.26 25.26
N TRP A 192 3.77 -0.80 25.95
CA TRP A 192 3.55 -1.10 27.36
C TRP A 192 3.31 -2.61 27.59
N VAL A 193 2.42 -3.23 26.80
CA VAL A 193 2.15 -4.67 26.86
C VAL A 193 3.41 -5.47 26.53
N ALA A 194 4.15 -5.08 25.49
CA ALA A 194 5.39 -5.72 25.09
C ALA A 194 6.45 -5.64 26.22
N ALA A 195 6.64 -4.47 26.82
CA ALA A 195 7.56 -4.27 27.93
C ALA A 195 7.17 -5.14 29.15
N TRP A 196 5.88 -5.20 29.45
CA TRP A 196 5.37 -6.04 30.54
C TRP A 196 5.64 -7.53 30.28
N LEU A 197 5.37 -8.01 29.06
CA LEU A 197 5.64 -9.40 28.68
C LEU A 197 7.12 -9.72 28.71
N VAL A 198 7.97 -8.89 28.09
CA VAL A 198 9.43 -9.07 28.07
C VAL A 198 9.97 -9.09 29.51
N GLY A 199 9.58 -8.13 30.34
CA GLY A 199 10.01 -8.08 31.74
C GLY A 199 9.54 -9.27 32.56
N GLY A 200 8.33 -9.77 32.29
CA GLY A 200 7.77 -10.98 32.92
C GLY A 200 8.55 -12.23 32.55
N LEU A 201 8.83 -12.40 31.26
CA LEU A 201 9.61 -13.54 30.75
C LEU A 201 11.07 -13.48 31.22
N TRP A 202 11.69 -12.29 31.19
CA TRP A 202 13.07 -12.08 31.61
C TRP A 202 13.32 -12.49 33.04
N ARG A 203 12.40 -12.12 33.95
CA ARG A 203 12.46 -12.47 35.37
C ARG A 203 12.38 -13.98 35.68
N ARG A 204 11.95 -14.80 34.72
CA ARG A 204 11.91 -16.27 34.88
C ARG A 204 13.27 -16.93 34.80
N SER A 205 14.30 -16.20 34.30
CA SER A 205 15.66 -16.73 34.14
C SER A 205 16.67 -15.93 34.97
N ALA A 206 17.23 -16.56 36.00
CA ALA A 206 18.27 -15.92 36.80
C ALA A 206 19.50 -15.52 36.00
N ARG A 207 19.87 -16.32 34.97
CA ARG A 207 20.99 -16.00 34.08
C ARG A 207 20.76 -14.71 33.29
N LEU A 208 19.56 -14.51 32.79
CA LEU A 208 19.20 -13.28 32.06
C LEU A 208 19.21 -12.06 32.98
N CYS A 209 18.66 -12.21 34.21
CA CYS A 209 18.65 -11.13 35.20
C CYS A 209 20.05 -10.75 35.68
N LEU A 210 21.00 -11.69 35.72
CA LEU A 210 22.40 -11.40 36.06
C LEU A 210 23.13 -10.69 34.91
N ALA A 211 22.79 -11.00 33.66
CA ALA A 211 23.39 -10.37 32.48
C ALA A 211 22.85 -8.93 32.25
N LEU A 212 21.56 -8.73 32.44
CA LEU A 212 20.90 -7.42 32.26
C LEU A 212 19.71 -7.32 33.24
N PRO A 213 19.60 -6.24 34.04
CA PRO A 213 18.45 -6.04 34.92
C PRO A 213 17.12 -6.06 34.16
N ALA A 214 16.11 -6.73 34.70
CA ALA A 214 14.81 -6.94 34.04
C ALA A 214 14.12 -5.62 33.61
N PRO A 215 14.20 -4.49 34.35
CA PRO A 215 13.63 -3.21 33.88
C PRO A 215 14.25 -2.69 32.58
N HIS A 216 15.57 -2.85 32.42
CA HIS A 216 16.26 -2.42 31.18
C HIS A 216 15.89 -3.33 30.01
N ALA A 217 15.82 -4.64 30.25
CA ALA A 217 15.37 -5.59 29.22
C ALA A 217 13.92 -5.33 28.80
N ALA A 218 13.03 -5.03 29.75
CA ALA A 218 11.65 -4.65 29.49
C ALA A 218 11.52 -3.39 28.65
N LEU A 219 12.28 -2.33 29.01
CA LEU A 219 12.28 -1.07 28.27
C LEU A 219 12.81 -1.28 26.85
N ALA A 220 13.96 -1.91 26.70
CA ALA A 220 14.57 -2.16 25.39
C ALA A 220 13.65 -3.05 24.50
N GLY A 221 13.10 -4.11 25.06
CA GLY A 221 12.16 -4.99 24.38
C GLY A 221 10.86 -4.28 23.98
N GLY A 222 10.32 -3.46 24.88
CA GLY A 222 9.15 -2.64 24.60
C GLY A 222 9.36 -1.67 23.43
N VAL A 223 10.48 -0.94 23.44
CA VAL A 223 10.84 0.00 22.36
C VAL A 223 11.07 -0.74 21.04
N LEU A 224 11.84 -1.84 21.05
CA LEU A 224 12.12 -2.60 19.83
C LEU A 224 10.84 -3.19 19.20
N LEU A 225 9.98 -3.79 20.00
CA LEU A 225 8.73 -4.39 19.52
C LEU A 225 7.74 -3.32 19.06
N ALA A 226 7.66 -2.16 19.74
CA ALA A 226 6.82 -1.05 19.31
C ALA A 226 7.33 -0.43 18.00
N THR A 227 8.65 -0.28 17.84
CA THR A 227 9.24 0.18 16.58
C THR A 227 8.97 -0.81 15.46
N ALA A 228 9.15 -2.11 15.71
CA ALA A 228 8.84 -3.14 14.74
C ALA A 228 7.35 -3.12 14.34
N TYR A 229 6.45 -2.95 15.30
CA TYR A 229 5.01 -2.80 15.03
C TYR A 229 4.73 -1.53 14.22
N ALA A 230 5.30 -0.39 14.57
CA ALA A 230 5.12 0.87 13.83
C ALA A 230 5.62 0.75 12.40
N VAL A 231 6.80 0.15 12.19
CA VAL A 231 7.34 -0.11 10.84
C VAL A 231 6.48 -1.10 10.08
N PHE A 232 5.90 -2.10 10.75
CA PHE A 232 5.07 -3.12 10.10
C PHE A 232 3.65 -2.63 9.80
N SER A 233 3.12 -1.73 10.57
CA SER A 233 1.76 -1.20 10.40
C SER A 233 1.67 0.02 9.46
N GLY A 234 2.78 0.63 9.09
CA GLY A 234 2.86 1.68 8.08
C GLY A 234 3.03 3.05 8.62
#